data_73037a9511ae9e3997c365009f152e8a
#
_entry.id   73037a9511ae9e3997c365009f152e8a
#
_cell.length_a   1.000
_cell.length_b   1.000
_cell.length_c   1.000
_cell.angle_alpha   90.00
_cell.angle_beta   90.00
_cell.angle_gamma   90.00
#
_symmetry.space_group_name_H-M   'P 1'
#
loop_
_entity.id
_entity.type
_entity.pdbx_description
1 polymer ?
#
loop_
_entity_poly.entity_id
_entity_poly.type
_entity_poly.pdbx_seq_one_letter_code
_entity_poly.pdbx_strand_id
1 'polypeptide(L)'
;LGFLFLIAALIMNYFGFRNVRKLRGPRRRIPRAPSGPKYRKRVKSDLPRRGRRVSGRGNAKYVFAPISLITIGLLGGCTTTQSVNTTEQATKYPQLQVVITDNQLQRIVGDLATKVKAADTARDVIELQQRVTGPALEIRKVNYLLQGKSKKIKPLRDIVANPITVALPMQISADETDWQPRTLMLVTKSPNSKIGPQLMVLQQASPRENYKLWYLIDLLPGNAFPKVAVQDIGTLTVAADNAFLATKLSSLPYKYGNILNNGAESKYARYFNLSSDGFYEARFADQSKQAKTLKKVKATIKFLHKLGDPNIIGMLTLKSGGLIAVSMTDTSIIKPTTRGSAVSVTEKEQKLLLNSRGSSTGLKIKYENMLLFYVPVSGSNEKIRLLGASQGILSVKALK
;
A
#
# COMPACT_ATOMS: atom_id res chain seq x y z
N LEU A 1 -20.55 -30.77 12.70
CA LEU A 1 -20.77 -29.41 12.17
C LEU A 1 -19.66 -28.40 12.57
N GLY A 2 -18.91 -28.63 13.65
CA GLY A 2 -17.77 -27.81 14.08
C GLY A 2 -16.51 -27.96 13.21
N PHE A 3 -16.39 -29.01 12.43
CA PHE A 3 -15.22 -29.28 11.58
C PHE A 3 -15.19 -28.48 10.28
N LEU A 4 -16.35 -28.02 9.79
CA LEU A 4 -16.46 -27.25 8.56
C LEU A 4 -16.02 -25.77 8.70
N PHE A 5 -16.09 -25.21 9.90
CA PHE A 5 -15.69 -23.81 10.15
C PHE A 5 -14.20 -23.65 10.48
N LEU A 6 -13.54 -24.68 11.00
CA LEU A 6 -12.08 -24.73 11.13
C LEU A 6 -11.39 -24.76 9.77
N ILE A 7 -12.04 -25.32 8.77
CA ILE A 7 -11.57 -25.31 7.38
C ILE A 7 -11.67 -23.90 6.78
N ALA A 8 -12.65 -23.09 7.11
CA ALA A 8 -12.79 -21.73 6.56
C ALA A 8 -11.73 -20.76 7.10
N ALA A 9 -11.36 -20.81 8.38
CA ALA A 9 -10.31 -19.94 8.95
C ALA A 9 -8.89 -20.42 8.57
N LEU A 10 -8.68 -21.74 8.45
CA LEU A 10 -7.47 -22.33 7.87
C LEU A 10 -7.40 -22.10 6.35
N ILE A 11 -8.53 -22.03 5.68
CA ILE A 11 -8.64 -21.70 4.26
C ILE A 11 -8.28 -20.25 4.01
N MET A 12 -8.62 -19.28 4.82
CA MET A 12 -8.19 -17.87 4.64
C MET A 12 -6.69 -17.67 4.86
N ASN A 13 -6.05 -18.46 5.74
CA ASN A 13 -4.58 -18.42 5.91
C ASN A 13 -3.80 -19.36 4.98
N TYR A 14 -4.47 -20.37 4.40
CA TYR A 14 -3.82 -21.39 3.58
C TYR A 14 -4.26 -21.37 2.12
N PHE A 15 -5.45 -20.87 1.79
CA PHE A 15 -6.04 -20.86 0.45
C PHE A 15 -5.94 -19.53 -0.31
N GLY A 16 -5.42 -18.48 0.28
CA GLY A 16 -5.01 -17.30 -0.50
C GLY A 16 -4.05 -17.67 -1.64
N PHE A 17 -3.39 -18.82 -1.58
CA PHE A 17 -2.36 -19.22 -2.55
C PHE A 17 -2.63 -20.51 -3.33
N ARG A 18 -3.61 -21.33 -2.99
CA ARG A 18 -3.76 -22.64 -3.65
C ARG A 18 -4.88 -22.75 -4.67
N ASN A 19 -5.89 -21.91 -4.63
CA ASN A 19 -7.03 -21.99 -5.55
C ASN A 19 -6.83 -21.35 -6.91
N VAL A 20 -5.77 -20.55 -7.12
CA VAL A 20 -5.44 -20.03 -8.45
C VAL A 20 -4.96 -21.14 -9.41
N ARG A 21 -4.57 -22.32 -8.91
CA ARG A 21 -4.15 -23.43 -9.76
C ARG A 21 -5.28 -24.38 -10.19
N LYS A 22 -6.45 -24.32 -9.58
CA LYS A 22 -7.59 -25.23 -9.91
C LYS A 22 -8.66 -24.61 -10.82
N LEU A 23 -8.56 -23.35 -11.14
CA LEU A 23 -9.44 -22.70 -12.14
C LEU A 23 -8.90 -22.75 -13.57
N ARG A 24 -7.91 -23.60 -13.85
CA ARG A 24 -7.66 -24.03 -15.23
C ARG A 24 -8.73 -25.05 -15.60
N GLY A 25 -9.87 -24.56 -16.09
CA GLY A 25 -10.84 -25.35 -16.80
C GLY A 25 -10.16 -26.09 -17.98
N PRO A 26 -10.79 -27.17 -18.48
CA PRO A 26 -10.20 -27.95 -19.55
C PRO A 26 -9.83 -27.02 -20.70
N ARG A 27 -8.59 -27.08 -21.15
CA ARG A 27 -8.11 -26.34 -22.31
C ARG A 27 -9.03 -26.67 -23.48
N ARG A 28 -9.95 -25.76 -23.84
CA ARG A 28 -10.63 -25.82 -25.13
C ARG A 28 -9.53 -25.72 -26.18
N ARG A 29 -9.35 -26.81 -26.92
CA ARG A 29 -8.52 -26.81 -28.15
C ARG A 29 -9.14 -25.74 -29.06
N ILE A 30 -8.42 -24.66 -29.25
CA ILE A 30 -8.75 -23.65 -30.26
C ILE A 30 -8.61 -24.38 -31.59
N PRO A 31 -9.66 -24.45 -32.42
CA PRO A 31 -9.50 -25.02 -33.78
C PRO A 31 -8.42 -24.23 -34.50
N ARG A 32 -7.44 -24.94 -35.13
CA ARG A 32 -6.48 -24.28 -36.00
C ARG A 32 -7.22 -23.57 -37.10
N ALA A 33 -6.99 -22.27 -37.24
CA ALA A 33 -7.48 -21.50 -38.36
C ALA A 33 -7.03 -22.19 -39.67
N PRO A 34 -7.88 -22.28 -40.69
CA PRO A 34 -7.53 -22.84 -41.97
C PRO A 34 -6.35 -22.05 -42.57
N SER A 35 -5.38 -22.76 -43.07
CA SER A 35 -4.20 -22.20 -43.74
C SER A 35 -4.65 -21.38 -44.96
N GLY A 36 -4.52 -20.05 -44.84
CA GLY A 36 -4.77 -19.14 -45.96
C GLY A 36 -3.77 -19.35 -47.09
N PRO A 37 -4.13 -18.99 -48.32
CA PRO A 37 -3.33 -19.29 -49.51
C PRO A 37 -1.97 -18.61 -49.45
N LYS A 38 -0.93 -19.37 -49.85
CA LYS A 38 0.45 -18.94 -49.98
C LYS A 38 0.60 -17.87 -51.05
N TYR A 39 0.60 -16.60 -50.66
CA TYR A 39 0.98 -15.51 -51.55
C TYR A 39 2.49 -15.44 -51.67
N ARG A 40 3.00 -15.98 -52.76
CA ARG A 40 4.39 -15.86 -53.23
C ARG A 40 4.45 -14.63 -54.13
N LYS A 41 4.81 -13.45 -53.60
CA LYS A 41 5.31 -12.34 -54.42
C LYS A 41 6.56 -11.76 -53.78
N ARG A 42 7.69 -12.05 -54.43
CA ARG A 42 8.95 -11.29 -54.32
C ARG A 42 8.69 -9.88 -54.86
N VAL A 43 8.73 -8.90 -54.02
CA VAL A 43 8.94 -7.51 -54.42
C VAL A 43 10.41 -7.21 -54.19
N LYS A 44 11.17 -7.01 -55.26
CA LYS A 44 12.49 -6.38 -55.20
C LYS A 44 12.30 -4.95 -54.79
N SER A 45 12.77 -4.54 -53.62
CA SER A 45 12.92 -3.16 -53.25
C SER A 45 14.30 -2.70 -53.68
N ASP A 46 14.35 -1.86 -54.67
CA ASP A 46 15.54 -1.08 -55.04
C ASP A 46 15.80 -0.04 -53.97
N LEU A 47 16.77 -0.31 -53.12
CA LEU A 47 17.36 0.69 -52.25
C LEU A 47 18.79 0.97 -52.70
N PRO A 48 19.21 2.23 -52.89
CA PRO A 48 20.52 2.56 -53.38
C PRO A 48 21.60 2.18 -52.38
N ARG A 49 22.59 1.47 -52.87
CA ARG A 49 23.80 1.07 -52.16
C ARG A 49 24.61 2.31 -51.81
N ARG A 50 24.74 2.60 -50.53
CA ARG A 50 25.70 3.58 -50.02
C ARG A 50 27.13 3.10 -50.25
N GLY A 51 27.88 3.97 -50.89
CA GLY A 51 29.23 3.75 -51.33
C GLY A 51 30.27 3.56 -50.23
N ARG A 52 31.26 2.95 -50.67
CA ARG A 52 32.54 2.49 -50.16
C ARG A 52 33.32 3.58 -49.43
N ARG A 53 33.85 3.24 -48.25
CA ARG A 53 34.89 3.99 -47.57
C ARG A 53 36.14 4.11 -48.46
N VAL A 54 36.60 5.32 -48.60
CA VAL A 54 37.95 5.61 -49.09
C VAL A 54 38.72 6.24 -47.92
N SER A 55 39.78 5.57 -47.52
CA SER A 55 40.79 6.07 -46.60
C SER A 55 41.72 7.00 -47.36
N GLY A 56 41.79 8.25 -46.95
CA GLY A 56 42.74 9.23 -47.46
C GLY A 56 43.47 9.91 -46.30
N ARG A 57 44.72 9.54 -46.12
CA ARG A 57 45.70 10.26 -45.32
C ARG A 57 46.05 11.56 -46.06
N GLY A 58 45.90 12.72 -45.41
CA GLY A 58 46.32 14.01 -45.99
C GLY A 58 46.79 14.94 -44.87
N ASN A 59 48.06 15.27 -44.93
CA ASN A 59 48.80 16.14 -44.02
C ASN A 59 48.27 17.55 -43.99
N ALA A 60 48.06 18.12 -42.82
CA ALA A 60 47.75 19.52 -42.61
C ALA A 60 49.01 20.34 -42.59
N LYS A 61 49.00 21.43 -43.37
CA LYS A 61 49.99 22.50 -43.26
C LYS A 61 49.38 23.69 -42.55
N TYR A 62 50.12 24.19 -41.57
CA TYR A 62 49.85 25.43 -40.86
C TYR A 62 49.96 26.63 -41.80
N VAL A 63 49.03 27.57 -41.68
CA VAL A 63 49.18 28.93 -42.26
C VAL A 63 49.04 29.92 -41.11
N PHE A 64 50.16 30.54 -40.79
CA PHE A 64 50.23 31.74 -39.99
C PHE A 64 49.95 32.96 -40.89
N ALA A 65 49.25 33.98 -40.42
CA ALA A 65 49.20 35.31 -40.98
C ALA A 65 48.88 36.33 -39.87
N PRO A 66 49.31 37.59 -40.05
CA PRO A 66 50.11 38.24 -39.02
C PRO A 66 49.37 39.37 -38.28
N ILE A 67 50.04 39.78 -37.22
CA ILE A 67 49.83 40.89 -36.31
C ILE A 67 49.82 42.21 -37.06
N SER A 68 48.86 43.08 -36.82
CA SER A 68 48.95 44.57 -37.07
C SER A 68 48.83 45.27 -35.73
N LEU A 69 49.97 45.82 -35.35
CA LEU A 69 50.10 46.81 -34.28
C LEU A 69 49.55 48.15 -34.81
N ILE A 70 48.69 48.81 -34.06
CA ILE A 70 48.46 50.23 -34.12
C ILE A 70 48.57 50.82 -32.70
N THR A 71 49.67 51.52 -32.46
CA THR A 71 49.91 52.44 -31.32
C THR A 71 49.39 53.79 -31.67
N ILE A 72 48.62 54.42 -30.80
CA ILE A 72 48.44 55.93 -30.62
C ILE A 72 47.45 55.99 -29.42
N GLY A 73 47.71 56.63 -28.35
CA GLY A 73 48.06 57.92 -27.96
C GLY A 73 47.57 58.14 -26.55
N LEU A 74 48.46 58.59 -25.69
CA LEU A 74 48.22 59.05 -24.33
C LEU A 74 47.26 60.20 -24.27
N LEU A 75 46.17 60.13 -23.50
CA LEU A 75 45.59 61.27 -22.78
C LEU A 75 44.96 60.79 -21.50
N GLY A 76 45.40 61.32 -20.37
CA GLY A 76 44.98 60.95 -19.02
C GLY A 76 43.55 61.35 -18.73
N GLY A 77 42.92 60.49 -18.00
CA GLY A 77 41.62 60.66 -17.35
C GLY A 77 41.53 59.69 -16.17
N CYS A 78 41.66 60.23 -14.96
CA CYS A 78 41.37 59.51 -13.76
C CYS A 78 39.90 59.14 -13.78
N THR A 79 39.61 57.87 -14.10
CA THR A 79 38.31 57.26 -13.78
C THR A 79 38.56 56.25 -12.73
N THR A 80 38.01 56.50 -11.56
CA THR A 80 37.83 55.54 -10.48
C THR A 80 37.13 54.30 -11.02
N THR A 81 37.87 53.22 -11.18
CA THR A 81 37.34 51.92 -11.46
C THR A 81 36.56 51.47 -10.21
N GLN A 82 35.26 51.75 -10.17
CA GLN A 82 34.37 50.98 -9.33
C GLN A 82 34.44 49.54 -9.83
N SER A 83 35.11 48.69 -9.09
CA SER A 83 34.95 47.26 -9.19
C SER A 83 33.50 46.96 -8.89
N VAL A 84 32.71 46.75 -9.93
CA VAL A 84 31.39 46.09 -9.77
C VAL A 84 31.72 44.71 -9.25
N ASN A 85 31.68 44.56 -7.94
CA ASN A 85 31.53 43.29 -7.33
C ASN A 85 30.17 42.76 -7.78
N THR A 86 30.14 42.10 -8.92
CA THR A 86 29.05 41.19 -9.27
C THR A 86 29.17 40.06 -8.25
N THR A 87 28.59 40.31 -7.09
CA THR A 87 28.21 39.20 -6.22
C THR A 87 27.20 38.41 -7.05
N GLU A 88 27.66 37.39 -7.76
CA GLU A 88 26.79 36.29 -8.15
C GLU A 88 26.12 35.86 -6.88
N GLN A 89 24.95 36.45 -6.61
CA GLN A 89 23.97 35.76 -5.81
C GLN A 89 23.66 34.49 -6.61
N ALA A 90 24.48 33.47 -6.40
CA ALA A 90 24.09 32.11 -6.67
C ALA A 90 22.74 31.99 -5.96
N THR A 91 21.67 32.08 -6.72
CA THR A 91 20.34 31.70 -6.28
C THR A 91 20.53 30.28 -5.79
N LYS A 92 20.70 30.16 -4.49
CA LYS A 92 20.86 28.89 -3.80
C LYS A 92 19.51 28.19 -3.96
N TYR A 93 19.28 27.58 -5.12
CA TYR A 93 18.16 26.64 -5.25
C TYR A 93 18.32 25.70 -4.08
N PRO A 94 17.33 25.59 -3.20
CA PRO A 94 17.42 24.65 -2.11
C PRO A 94 17.71 23.29 -2.74
N GLN A 95 18.90 22.78 -2.51
CA GLN A 95 19.25 21.44 -2.94
C GLN A 95 18.23 20.53 -2.25
N LEU A 96 17.39 19.87 -3.03
CA LEU A 96 16.45 18.87 -2.51
C LEU A 96 17.29 17.81 -1.78
N GLN A 97 17.34 17.91 -0.48
CA GLN A 97 18.08 16.94 0.32
C GLN A 97 17.22 15.68 0.43
N VAL A 98 17.86 14.55 0.20
CA VAL A 98 17.22 13.24 0.44
C VAL A 98 16.81 13.17 1.89
N VAL A 99 15.52 12.98 2.15
CA VAL A 99 14.96 12.97 3.51
C VAL A 99 15.56 11.85 4.36
N ILE A 100 15.88 10.72 3.75
CA ILE A 100 16.46 9.53 4.37
C ILE A 100 17.37 8.84 3.36
N THR A 101 18.63 8.59 3.72
CA THR A 101 19.54 7.79 2.91
C THR A 101 19.20 6.29 2.99
N ASP A 102 19.65 5.50 2.02
CA ASP A 102 19.44 4.04 2.02
C ASP A 102 19.95 3.37 3.28
N ASN A 103 21.13 3.77 3.78
CA ASN A 103 21.69 3.25 5.00
C ASN A 103 20.86 3.60 6.25
N GLN A 104 20.26 4.80 6.27
CA GLN A 104 19.36 5.19 7.34
C GLN A 104 18.06 4.38 7.25
N LEU A 105 17.51 4.20 6.06
CA LEU A 105 16.31 3.41 5.81
C LEU A 105 16.51 1.96 6.29
N GLN A 106 17.60 1.31 5.90
CA GLN A 106 17.91 -0.06 6.31
C GLN A 106 18.02 -0.17 7.84
N ARG A 107 18.67 0.79 8.51
CA ARG A 107 18.74 0.82 9.97
C ARG A 107 17.37 1.00 10.62
N ILE A 108 16.54 1.92 10.12
CA ILE A 108 15.19 2.17 10.64
C ILE A 108 14.35 0.90 10.56
N VAL A 109 14.33 0.25 9.40
CA VAL A 109 13.50 -0.95 9.16
C VAL A 109 14.04 -2.16 9.91
N GLY A 110 15.36 -2.33 9.97
CA GLY A 110 16.03 -3.40 10.72
C GLY A 110 15.79 -3.29 12.23
N ASP A 111 15.97 -2.09 12.80
CA ASP A 111 15.70 -1.84 14.21
C ASP A 111 14.20 -2.00 14.56
N LEU A 112 13.31 -1.51 13.69
CA LEU A 112 11.87 -1.75 13.82
C LEU A 112 11.56 -3.25 13.89
N ALA A 113 12.05 -4.03 12.93
CA ALA A 113 11.78 -5.46 12.86
C ALA A 113 12.32 -6.20 14.12
N THR A 114 13.52 -5.85 14.55
CA THR A 114 14.16 -6.44 15.73
C THR A 114 13.39 -6.14 17.01
N LYS A 115 13.02 -4.87 17.22
CA LYS A 115 12.30 -4.46 18.43
C LYS A 115 10.87 -5.01 18.46
N VAL A 116 10.17 -5.02 17.33
CA VAL A 116 8.84 -5.62 17.26
C VAL A 116 8.90 -7.13 17.48
N LYS A 117 9.92 -7.81 16.95
CA LYS A 117 10.13 -9.24 17.20
C LYS A 117 10.37 -9.54 18.68
N ALA A 118 11.16 -8.74 19.36
CA ALA A 118 11.40 -8.86 20.80
C ALA A 118 10.10 -8.64 21.59
N ALA A 119 9.36 -7.58 21.30
CA ALA A 119 8.08 -7.28 21.92
C ALA A 119 7.03 -8.38 21.66
N ASP A 120 6.94 -8.91 20.45
CA ASP A 120 6.05 -10.03 20.07
C ASP A 120 6.38 -11.30 20.86
N THR A 121 7.68 -11.59 21.05
CA THR A 121 8.16 -12.76 21.80
C THR A 121 7.82 -12.64 23.29
N ALA A 122 8.06 -11.47 23.87
CA ALA A 122 7.76 -11.16 25.26
C ALA A 122 6.25 -10.89 25.49
N ARG A 123 5.51 -10.56 24.45
CA ARG A 123 4.14 -10.03 24.49
C ARG A 123 4.07 -8.75 25.31
N ASP A 124 5.08 -7.93 25.18
CA ASP A 124 5.22 -6.67 25.90
C ASP A 124 4.60 -5.52 25.08
N VAL A 125 3.47 -4.99 25.57
CA VAL A 125 2.75 -3.90 24.93
C VAL A 125 3.50 -2.57 25.08
N ILE A 126 4.23 -2.36 26.18
CA ILE A 126 4.96 -1.10 26.44
C ILE A 126 6.11 -0.98 25.44
N GLU A 127 6.91 -2.05 25.31
CA GLU A 127 7.99 -2.09 24.31
C GLU A 127 7.44 -1.98 22.88
N LEU A 128 6.30 -2.64 22.59
CA LEU A 128 5.67 -2.56 21.28
C LEU A 128 5.28 -1.12 20.91
N GLN A 129 4.72 -0.35 21.83
CA GLN A 129 4.26 1.03 21.62
C GLN A 129 5.38 2.01 21.27
N GLN A 130 6.62 1.66 21.58
CA GLN A 130 7.77 2.47 21.16
C GLN A 130 7.95 2.47 19.64
N ARG A 131 7.52 1.41 18.94
CA ARG A 131 7.75 1.21 17.52
C ARG A 131 6.49 0.95 16.69
N VAL A 132 5.34 0.71 17.34
CA VAL A 132 4.06 0.42 16.66
C VAL A 132 2.98 1.31 17.24
N THR A 133 2.07 1.76 16.39
CA THR A 133 0.94 2.62 16.77
C THR A 133 -0.28 2.31 15.87
N GLY A 134 -1.40 3.00 16.11
CA GLY A 134 -2.60 2.88 15.29
C GLY A 134 -3.15 1.46 15.17
N PRO A 135 -3.75 1.11 14.02
CA PRO A 135 -4.38 -0.20 13.79
C PRO A 135 -3.43 -1.38 13.97
N ALA A 136 -2.16 -1.23 13.57
CA ALA A 136 -1.16 -2.28 13.71
C ALA A 136 -0.90 -2.61 15.19
N LEU A 137 -0.91 -1.61 16.08
CA LEU A 137 -0.79 -1.77 17.51
C LEU A 137 -2.01 -2.50 18.09
N GLU A 138 -3.22 -2.03 17.77
CA GLU A 138 -4.44 -2.59 18.34
C GLU A 138 -4.62 -4.07 17.98
N ILE A 139 -4.33 -4.46 16.76
CA ILE A 139 -4.36 -5.86 16.34
C ILE A 139 -3.32 -6.70 17.12
N ARG A 140 -2.08 -6.19 17.31
CA ARG A 140 -1.04 -6.91 18.06
C ARG A 140 -1.37 -7.05 19.54
N LYS A 141 -1.91 -6.01 20.18
CA LYS A 141 -2.38 -6.06 21.58
C LYS A 141 -3.40 -7.17 21.80
N VAL A 142 -4.39 -7.27 20.90
CA VAL A 142 -5.39 -8.33 20.99
C VAL A 142 -4.77 -9.72 20.73
N ASN A 143 -3.84 -9.84 19.81
CA ASN A 143 -3.12 -11.10 19.58
C ASN A 143 -2.31 -11.52 20.82
N TYR A 144 -1.63 -10.59 21.52
CA TYR A 144 -0.94 -10.89 22.77
C TYR A 144 -1.88 -11.37 23.86
N LEU A 145 -3.03 -10.69 24.02
CA LEU A 145 -4.08 -11.12 24.95
C LEU A 145 -4.55 -12.56 24.66
N LEU A 146 -4.79 -12.86 23.38
CA LEU A 146 -5.23 -14.20 22.94
C LEU A 146 -4.15 -15.25 23.18
N GLN A 147 -2.89 -14.96 22.90
CA GLN A 147 -1.76 -15.85 23.16
C GLN A 147 -1.59 -16.10 24.67
N GLY A 148 -1.81 -15.09 25.52
CA GLY A 148 -1.83 -15.25 26.97
C GLY A 148 -2.91 -16.22 27.45
N LYS A 149 -4.08 -16.24 26.78
CA LYS A 149 -5.18 -17.16 27.10
C LYS A 149 -5.02 -18.57 26.52
N SER A 150 -4.24 -18.75 25.45
CA SER A 150 -4.07 -20.07 24.82
C SER A 150 -2.81 -20.16 23.97
N LYS A 151 -1.95 -21.13 24.30
CA LYS A 151 -0.75 -21.49 23.51
C LYS A 151 -1.04 -21.92 22.07
N LYS A 152 -2.31 -22.21 21.74
CA LYS A 152 -2.72 -22.58 20.37
C LYS A 152 -2.99 -21.37 19.47
N ILE A 153 -2.92 -20.15 19.98
CA ILE A 153 -2.96 -18.92 19.17
C ILE A 153 -1.56 -18.64 18.64
N LYS A 154 -1.47 -18.51 17.35
CA LYS A 154 -0.18 -18.21 16.70
C LYS A 154 0.17 -16.73 16.85
N PRO A 155 1.45 -16.40 16.98
CA PRO A 155 1.90 -15.02 16.88
C PRO A 155 1.57 -14.47 15.49
N LEU A 156 1.49 -13.15 15.38
CA LEU A 156 1.40 -12.48 14.11
C LEU A 156 2.71 -12.69 13.33
N ARG A 157 2.61 -12.49 12.01
CA ARG A 157 3.74 -12.61 11.11
C ARG A 157 4.84 -11.60 11.48
N ASP A 158 6.09 -12.06 11.42
CA ASP A 158 7.26 -11.21 11.59
C ASP A 158 7.30 -10.08 10.54
N ILE A 159 7.82 -8.94 10.94
CA ILE A 159 8.10 -7.84 10.03
C ILE A 159 9.33 -8.20 9.19
N VAL A 160 9.21 -8.07 7.88
CA VAL A 160 10.30 -8.34 6.95
C VAL A 160 11.07 -7.04 6.67
N ALA A 161 12.33 -6.98 7.08
CA ALA A 161 13.20 -5.82 6.91
C ALA A 161 13.94 -5.84 5.55
N ASN A 162 13.24 -6.11 4.46
CA ASN A 162 13.82 -6.16 3.12
C ASN A 162 12.95 -5.37 2.13
N PRO A 163 13.08 -4.03 2.09
CA PRO A 163 12.30 -3.19 1.19
C PRO A 163 12.74 -3.40 -0.27
N ILE A 164 11.75 -3.53 -1.17
CA ILE A 164 11.93 -3.66 -2.62
C ILE A 164 11.34 -2.48 -3.40
N THR A 165 10.46 -1.72 -2.77
CA THR A 165 9.89 -0.48 -3.30
C THR A 165 9.74 0.48 -2.15
N VAL A 166 10.19 1.71 -2.34
CA VAL A 166 10.20 2.73 -1.31
C VAL A 166 9.57 4.01 -1.85
N ALA A 167 8.56 4.52 -1.16
CA ALA A 167 8.03 5.86 -1.36
C ALA A 167 8.43 6.70 -0.14
N LEU A 168 9.31 7.67 -0.36
CA LEU A 168 9.78 8.63 0.63
C LEU A 168 9.02 9.95 0.47
N PRO A 169 8.81 10.71 1.56
CA PRO A 169 8.24 12.05 1.44
C PRO A 169 9.22 12.98 0.72
N MET A 170 8.68 13.89 -0.07
CA MET A 170 9.45 15.01 -0.60
C MET A 170 9.74 15.99 0.54
N GLN A 171 10.97 16.46 0.63
CA GLN A 171 11.31 17.52 1.58
C GLN A 171 10.94 18.86 0.95
N ILE A 172 9.96 19.54 1.52
CA ILE A 172 9.48 20.84 1.02
C ILE A 172 10.19 22.01 1.74
N SER A 173 10.59 21.82 2.99
CA SER A 173 11.27 22.84 3.79
C SER A 173 12.44 22.25 4.57
N ALA A 174 13.52 23.03 4.67
CA ALA A 174 14.64 22.74 5.56
C ALA A 174 14.44 23.32 6.97
N ASP A 175 13.39 24.11 7.18
CA ASP A 175 13.10 24.75 8.45
C ASP A 175 12.53 23.74 9.45
N GLU A 176 13.22 23.57 10.58
CA GLU A 176 12.78 22.67 11.66
C GLU A 176 11.49 23.16 12.35
N THR A 177 11.17 24.44 12.21
CA THR A 177 9.96 25.04 12.81
C THR A 177 8.69 24.62 12.06
N ASP A 178 8.81 24.20 10.77
CA ASP A 178 7.71 23.76 9.92
C ASP A 178 7.70 22.21 9.77
N TRP A 179 7.99 21.49 10.84
CA TRP A 179 8.00 20.04 10.80
C TRP A 179 6.61 19.46 10.57
N GLN A 180 6.49 18.70 9.51
CA GLN A 180 5.33 17.87 9.23
C GLN A 180 5.68 16.39 9.46
N PRO A 181 4.75 15.56 9.96
CA PRO A 181 5.02 14.14 10.16
C PRO A 181 5.57 13.47 8.90
N ARG A 182 6.77 12.90 9.01
CA ARG A 182 7.39 12.19 7.89
C ARG A 182 6.79 10.81 7.72
N THR A 183 6.33 10.50 6.53
CA THR A 183 5.69 9.23 6.19
C THR A 183 6.54 8.44 5.22
N LEU A 184 6.70 7.14 5.47
CA LEU A 184 7.35 6.19 4.58
C LEU A 184 6.34 5.10 4.20
N MET A 185 6.25 4.77 2.92
CA MET A 185 5.53 3.60 2.44
C MET A 185 6.52 2.64 1.80
N LEU A 186 6.68 1.46 2.38
CA LEU A 186 7.69 0.48 2.03
C LEU A 186 7.04 -0.83 1.65
N VAL A 187 7.24 -1.31 0.43
CA VAL A 187 6.89 -2.68 0.07
C VAL A 187 8.07 -3.58 0.40
N THR A 188 7.84 -4.57 1.25
CA THR A 188 8.85 -5.54 1.64
C THR A 188 8.50 -6.92 1.13
N LYS A 189 9.52 -7.71 0.78
CA LYS A 189 9.35 -9.07 0.28
C LYS A 189 10.12 -10.05 1.15
N SER A 190 9.42 -11.07 1.64
CA SER A 190 10.06 -12.16 2.37
C SER A 190 10.98 -12.97 1.45
N PRO A 191 12.16 -13.43 1.92
CA PRO A 191 12.95 -14.43 1.23
C PRO A 191 12.17 -15.71 0.94
N ASN A 192 11.22 -16.05 1.80
CA ASN A 192 10.31 -17.18 1.57
C ASN A 192 9.27 -16.80 0.52
N SER A 193 9.36 -17.38 -0.68
CA SER A 193 8.45 -17.14 -1.80
C SER A 193 6.98 -17.49 -1.55
N LYS A 194 6.70 -18.30 -0.51
CA LYS A 194 5.33 -18.64 -0.09
C LYS A 194 4.64 -17.51 0.67
N ILE A 195 5.41 -16.52 1.12
CA ILE A 195 4.92 -15.37 1.86
C ILE A 195 4.82 -14.20 0.89
N GLY A 196 3.61 -13.69 0.69
CA GLY A 196 3.35 -12.52 -0.16
C GLY A 196 4.04 -11.25 0.37
N PRO A 197 4.25 -10.26 -0.51
CA PRO A 197 4.81 -8.97 -0.10
C PRO A 197 3.85 -8.24 0.84
N GLN A 198 4.42 -7.38 1.69
CA GLN A 198 3.68 -6.51 2.60
C GLN A 198 4.02 -5.05 2.33
N LEU A 199 3.05 -4.17 2.53
CA LEU A 199 3.29 -2.75 2.68
C LEU A 199 3.41 -2.42 4.15
N MET A 200 4.50 -1.74 4.52
CA MET A 200 4.64 -1.05 5.80
C MET A 200 4.41 0.45 5.59
N VAL A 201 3.60 1.05 6.44
CA VAL A 201 3.47 2.51 6.53
C VAL A 201 4.03 2.95 7.86
N LEU A 202 5.11 3.72 7.80
CA LEU A 202 5.79 4.26 8.96
C LEU A 202 5.57 5.76 9.05
N GLN A 203 5.43 6.27 10.26
CA GLN A 203 5.36 7.71 10.51
C GLN A 203 6.32 8.12 11.63
N GLN A 204 6.97 9.27 11.43
CA GLN A 204 7.77 9.96 12.43
C GLN A 204 7.07 11.29 12.75
N ALA A 205 6.57 11.44 13.96
CA ALA A 205 5.78 12.60 14.35
C ALA A 205 6.64 13.84 14.63
N SER A 206 7.88 13.67 15.07
CA SER A 206 8.84 14.76 15.30
C SER A 206 10.28 14.31 14.99
N PRO A 207 11.23 15.24 14.81
CA PRO A 207 12.64 14.90 14.47
C PRO A 207 13.32 14.00 15.50
N ARG A 208 12.90 14.07 16.75
CA ARG A 208 13.50 13.31 17.86
C ARG A 208 12.78 12.00 18.16
N GLU A 209 11.65 11.76 17.50
CA GLU A 209 10.91 10.50 17.67
C GLU A 209 11.37 9.43 16.68
N ASN A 210 11.17 8.18 17.09
CA ASN A 210 11.39 7.05 16.20
C ASN A 210 10.26 6.95 15.17
N TYR A 211 10.58 6.42 13.98
CA TYR A 211 9.55 5.94 13.07
C TYR A 211 8.74 4.83 13.73
N LYS A 212 7.41 4.97 13.71
CA LYS A 212 6.47 3.97 14.23
C LYS A 212 5.67 3.36 13.08
N LEU A 213 5.47 2.05 13.15
CA LEU A 213 4.61 1.31 12.23
C LEU A 213 3.16 1.63 12.51
N TRP A 214 2.47 2.23 11.55
CA TRP A 214 1.04 2.54 11.62
C TRP A 214 0.17 1.47 10.95
N TYR A 215 0.58 1.04 9.74
CA TYR A 215 -0.10 0.01 8.97
C TYR A 215 0.89 -1.06 8.51
N LEU A 216 0.44 -2.32 8.60
CA LEU A 216 1.12 -3.48 8.01
C LEU A 216 0.11 -4.24 7.16
N ILE A 217 0.21 -4.12 5.85
CA ILE A 217 -0.82 -4.53 4.90
C ILE A 217 -0.29 -5.60 3.97
N ASP A 218 -0.93 -6.77 3.92
CA ASP A 218 -0.61 -7.81 2.94
C ASP A 218 -1.10 -7.37 1.55
N LEU A 219 -0.21 -7.38 0.55
CA LEU A 219 -0.58 -7.01 -0.81
C LEU A 219 -1.36 -8.14 -1.48
N LEU A 220 -2.42 -7.78 -2.19
CA LEU A 220 -3.25 -8.71 -2.92
C LEU A 220 -2.56 -9.16 -4.22
N PRO A 221 -2.57 -10.46 -4.54
CA PRO A 221 -2.01 -10.96 -5.78
C PRO A 221 -2.78 -10.43 -7.00
N GLY A 222 -2.07 -10.29 -8.13
CA GLY A 222 -2.69 -9.88 -9.40
C GLY A 222 -2.85 -8.37 -9.60
N ASN A 223 -2.58 -7.56 -8.58
CA ASN A 223 -2.59 -6.10 -8.70
C ASN A 223 -1.18 -5.57 -8.90
N ALA A 224 -0.97 -4.82 -10.00
CA ALA A 224 0.27 -4.09 -10.20
C ALA A 224 0.36 -2.93 -9.19
N PHE A 225 1.45 -2.89 -8.42
CA PHE A 225 1.73 -1.76 -7.53
C PHE A 225 2.05 -0.52 -8.37
N PRO A 226 1.42 0.63 -8.12
CA PRO A 226 1.66 1.84 -8.86
C PRO A 226 3.11 2.32 -8.72
N LYS A 227 3.67 2.89 -9.79
CA LYS A 227 5.00 3.48 -9.73
C LYS A 227 4.98 4.74 -8.87
N VAL A 228 5.93 4.85 -7.97
CA VAL A 228 6.20 6.03 -7.14
C VAL A 228 7.45 6.75 -7.62
N ALA A 229 7.65 8.00 -7.20
CA ALA A 229 8.86 8.74 -7.51
C ALA A 229 10.10 8.03 -6.95
N VAL A 230 11.24 8.22 -7.60
CA VAL A 230 12.52 7.72 -7.09
C VAL A 230 12.88 8.39 -5.76
N GLN A 231 13.68 7.72 -4.96
CA GLN A 231 13.98 8.15 -3.59
C GLN A 231 14.59 9.56 -3.53
N ASP A 232 15.46 9.90 -4.48
CA ASP A 232 16.15 11.18 -4.54
C ASP A 232 15.21 12.37 -4.79
N ILE A 233 14.06 12.14 -5.42
CA ILE A 233 13.04 13.15 -5.67
C ILE A 233 12.03 13.17 -4.52
N GLY A 234 11.63 11.99 -4.06
CA GLY A 234 10.55 11.84 -3.10
C GLY A 234 9.16 12.06 -3.70
N THR A 235 8.15 11.93 -2.87
CA THR A 235 6.75 11.99 -3.29
C THR A 235 5.93 12.85 -2.32
N LEU A 236 4.95 13.58 -2.83
CA LEU A 236 4.08 14.41 -2.00
C LEU A 236 3.14 13.52 -1.17
N THR A 237 2.93 13.93 0.07
CA THR A 237 1.85 13.37 0.89
C THR A 237 0.50 13.88 0.42
N VAL A 238 -0.55 13.08 0.66
CA VAL A 238 -1.92 13.42 0.29
C VAL A 238 -2.71 13.73 1.55
N ALA A 239 -3.24 14.94 1.65
CA ALA A 239 -4.11 15.31 2.76
C ALA A 239 -5.43 14.52 2.72
N ALA A 240 -5.99 14.23 3.90
CA ALA A 240 -7.23 13.43 4.02
C ALA A 240 -8.44 14.11 3.39
N ASP A 241 -8.46 15.44 3.32
CA ASP A 241 -9.49 16.28 2.71
C ASP A 241 -9.21 16.65 1.26
N ASN A 242 -8.20 16.02 0.65
CA ASN A 242 -7.77 16.26 -0.71
C ASN A 242 -8.94 16.26 -1.71
N ALA A 243 -9.00 17.28 -2.58
CA ALA A 243 -10.10 17.51 -3.52
C ALA A 243 -9.82 17.00 -4.95
N PHE A 244 -8.55 16.73 -5.30
CA PHE A 244 -8.19 16.33 -6.68
C PHE A 244 -8.27 14.81 -6.93
N LEU A 245 -8.39 13.98 -5.90
CA LEU A 245 -8.62 12.55 -6.06
C LEU A 245 -10.10 12.24 -6.31
N ALA A 246 -10.36 11.10 -6.95
CA ALA A 246 -11.70 10.67 -7.36
C ALA A 246 -12.71 10.53 -6.22
N THR A 247 -12.28 10.61 -4.98
CA THR A 247 -13.16 10.55 -3.82
C THR A 247 -12.53 11.17 -2.58
N LYS A 248 -13.36 11.71 -1.69
CA LYS A 248 -12.93 12.11 -0.34
C LYS A 248 -12.42 10.88 0.41
N LEU A 249 -11.19 10.93 0.89
CA LEU A 249 -10.49 9.76 1.46
C LEU A 249 -11.17 9.20 2.70
N SER A 250 -11.70 10.05 3.57
CA SER A 250 -12.46 9.63 4.76
C SER A 250 -13.74 8.85 4.43
N SER A 251 -14.23 8.95 3.19
CA SER A 251 -15.41 8.20 2.73
C SER A 251 -15.10 6.82 2.15
N LEU A 252 -13.81 6.50 1.90
CA LEU A 252 -13.40 5.20 1.34
C LEU A 252 -13.93 4.00 2.14
N PRO A 253 -13.74 3.93 3.48
CA PRO A 253 -14.22 2.80 4.25
C PRO A 253 -15.73 2.62 4.19
N TYR A 254 -16.48 3.72 4.21
CA TYR A 254 -17.93 3.68 4.08
C TYR A 254 -18.39 3.19 2.69
N LYS A 255 -17.80 3.73 1.62
CA LYS A 255 -18.14 3.33 0.24
C LYS A 255 -17.77 1.88 -0.01
N TYR A 256 -16.59 1.48 0.40
CA TYR A 256 -16.14 0.10 0.26
C TYR A 256 -16.95 -0.87 1.12
N GLY A 257 -17.26 -0.50 2.36
CA GLY A 257 -18.14 -1.27 3.24
C GLY A 257 -19.55 -1.45 2.66
N ASN A 258 -20.09 -0.45 1.96
CA ASN A 258 -21.34 -0.60 1.25
C ASN A 258 -21.25 -1.63 0.11
N ILE A 259 -20.10 -1.70 -0.57
CA ILE A 259 -19.84 -2.73 -1.60
C ILE A 259 -19.74 -4.11 -0.94
N LEU A 260 -19.07 -4.24 0.19
CA LEU A 260 -18.97 -5.50 0.93
C LEU A 260 -20.36 -6.04 1.35
N ASN A 261 -21.32 -5.15 1.61
CA ASN A 261 -22.69 -5.54 1.98
C ASN A 261 -23.60 -5.85 0.78
N ASN A 262 -23.47 -5.11 -0.32
CA ASN A 262 -24.43 -5.12 -1.41
C ASN A 262 -23.85 -5.68 -2.73
N GLY A 263 -22.56 -5.99 -2.75
CA GLY A 263 -21.89 -6.49 -3.95
C GLY A 263 -21.97 -5.52 -5.13
N ALA A 264 -22.22 -6.07 -6.30
CA ALA A 264 -22.35 -5.31 -7.55
C ALA A 264 -23.54 -4.35 -7.54
N GLU A 265 -24.57 -4.61 -6.71
CA GLU A 265 -25.76 -3.75 -6.56
C GLU A 265 -25.45 -2.46 -5.74
N SER A 266 -24.28 -2.35 -5.17
CA SER A 266 -23.86 -1.13 -4.49
C SER A 266 -23.78 0.05 -5.47
N LYS A 267 -24.42 1.18 -5.13
CA LYS A 267 -24.27 2.42 -5.90
C LYS A 267 -22.83 2.91 -6.07
N TYR A 268 -21.92 2.39 -5.26
CA TYR A 268 -20.50 2.72 -5.32
C TYR A 268 -19.69 1.72 -6.16
N ALA A 269 -20.22 0.55 -6.53
CA ALA A 269 -19.52 -0.50 -7.27
C ALA A 269 -18.90 0.00 -8.57
N ARG A 270 -19.58 0.91 -9.28
CA ARG A 270 -19.11 1.50 -10.54
C ARG A 270 -17.78 2.25 -10.43
N TYR A 271 -17.44 2.77 -9.25
CA TYR A 271 -16.20 3.53 -9.01
C TYR A 271 -15.02 2.65 -8.63
N PHE A 272 -15.25 1.36 -8.32
CA PHE A 272 -14.22 0.42 -7.88
C PHE A 272 -13.98 -0.67 -8.92
N ASN A 273 -12.74 -1.13 -9.00
CA ASN A 273 -12.40 -2.31 -9.79
C ASN A 273 -12.55 -3.57 -8.92
N LEU A 274 -13.72 -4.20 -8.99
CA LEU A 274 -14.04 -5.38 -8.19
C LEU A 274 -13.52 -6.68 -8.80
N SER A 275 -13.21 -6.70 -10.09
CA SER A 275 -12.79 -7.93 -10.80
C SER A 275 -11.40 -8.45 -10.37
N SER A 276 -10.58 -7.60 -9.77
CA SER A 276 -9.26 -7.96 -9.23
C SER A 276 -9.18 -7.84 -7.71
N ASP A 277 -10.33 -7.71 -7.05
CA ASP A 277 -10.42 -7.51 -5.60
C ASP A 277 -10.78 -8.82 -4.89
N GLY A 278 -9.75 -9.65 -4.65
CA GLY A 278 -9.94 -10.93 -3.96
C GLY A 278 -10.40 -10.79 -2.49
N PHE A 279 -10.16 -9.63 -1.86
CA PHE A 279 -10.66 -9.37 -0.52
C PHE A 279 -12.19 -9.15 -0.54
N TYR A 280 -12.69 -8.33 -1.48
CA TYR A 280 -14.12 -8.16 -1.70
C TYR A 280 -14.79 -9.50 -1.99
N GLU A 281 -14.27 -10.27 -2.94
CA GLU A 281 -14.85 -11.56 -3.33
C GLU A 281 -14.98 -12.51 -2.11
N ALA A 282 -13.90 -12.66 -1.34
CA ALA A 282 -13.88 -13.51 -0.16
C ALA A 282 -14.84 -13.01 0.94
N ARG A 283 -14.85 -11.69 1.23
CA ARG A 283 -15.68 -11.12 2.30
C ARG A 283 -17.16 -11.13 1.96
N PHE A 284 -17.52 -10.78 0.72
CA PHE A 284 -18.90 -10.81 0.26
C PHE A 284 -19.49 -12.24 0.30
N ALA A 285 -18.72 -13.22 -0.17
CA ALA A 285 -19.12 -14.62 -0.12
C ALA A 285 -19.28 -15.10 1.33
N ASP A 286 -18.36 -14.77 2.22
CA ASP A 286 -18.38 -15.14 3.63
C ASP A 286 -19.59 -14.51 4.36
N GLN A 287 -19.82 -13.21 4.20
CA GLN A 287 -20.96 -12.52 4.79
C GLN A 287 -22.30 -13.11 4.32
N SER A 288 -22.42 -13.41 3.03
CA SER A 288 -23.60 -14.04 2.43
C SER A 288 -23.83 -15.43 3.03
N LYS A 289 -22.77 -16.23 3.19
CA LYS A 289 -22.83 -17.55 3.81
C LYS A 289 -23.22 -17.48 5.28
N GLN A 290 -22.63 -16.56 6.04
CA GLN A 290 -22.97 -16.34 7.45
C GLN A 290 -24.44 -15.96 7.62
N ALA A 291 -24.95 -15.02 6.82
CA ALA A 291 -26.34 -14.58 6.86
C ALA A 291 -27.30 -15.76 6.59
N LYS A 292 -27.02 -16.55 5.54
CA LYS A 292 -27.83 -17.75 5.19
C LYS A 292 -27.79 -18.80 6.32
N THR A 293 -26.62 -19.05 6.91
CA THR A 293 -26.46 -20.03 7.98
C THR A 293 -27.19 -19.61 9.25
N LEU A 294 -27.07 -18.35 9.65
CA LEU A 294 -27.73 -17.82 10.85
C LEU A 294 -29.24 -17.78 10.69
N LYS A 295 -29.78 -17.50 9.50
CA LYS A 295 -31.20 -17.56 9.23
C LYS A 295 -31.78 -18.96 9.48
N LYS A 296 -31.05 -20.04 9.12
CA LYS A 296 -31.47 -21.43 9.37
C LYS A 296 -31.59 -21.76 10.86
N VAL A 297 -30.80 -21.14 11.71
CA VAL A 297 -30.82 -21.33 13.17
C VAL A 297 -31.57 -20.20 13.89
N LYS A 298 -32.47 -19.52 13.20
CA LYS A 298 -33.31 -18.44 13.75
C LYS A 298 -32.50 -17.34 14.42
N ALA A 299 -31.44 -16.89 13.75
CA ALA A 299 -30.67 -15.73 14.13
C ALA A 299 -30.47 -14.79 12.94
N THR A 300 -30.26 -13.52 13.21
CA THR A 300 -29.94 -12.49 12.22
C THR A 300 -28.52 -11.97 12.41
N ILE A 301 -27.91 -11.48 11.33
CA ILE A 301 -26.64 -10.78 11.38
C ILE A 301 -26.74 -9.48 10.61
N LYS A 302 -26.12 -8.42 11.17
CA LYS A 302 -25.94 -7.13 10.50
C LYS A 302 -24.48 -6.80 10.45
N PHE A 303 -23.97 -6.43 9.29
CA PHE A 303 -22.60 -5.98 9.10
C PHE A 303 -22.57 -4.46 9.00
N LEU A 304 -21.68 -3.84 9.76
CA LEU A 304 -21.45 -2.40 9.77
C LEU A 304 -19.98 -2.14 9.50
N HIS A 305 -19.71 -1.24 8.57
CA HIS A 305 -18.37 -0.83 8.18
C HIS A 305 -18.20 0.67 8.41
N LYS A 306 -17.17 1.06 9.14
CA LYS A 306 -16.88 2.46 9.47
C LYS A 306 -15.39 2.74 9.32
N LEU A 307 -15.03 4.00 9.18
CA LEU A 307 -13.67 4.44 9.39
C LEU A 307 -13.20 3.99 10.77
N GLY A 308 -12.06 3.31 10.84
CA GLY A 308 -11.44 2.86 12.07
C GLY A 308 -10.59 3.98 12.69
N ASP A 309 -9.29 3.91 12.46
CA ASP A 309 -8.36 4.98 12.85
C ASP A 309 -8.57 6.22 11.96
N PRO A 310 -8.66 7.43 12.53
CA PRO A 310 -8.86 8.65 11.76
C PRO A 310 -7.62 9.05 10.93
N ASN A 311 -6.45 8.53 11.24
CA ASN A 311 -5.21 8.85 10.52
C ASN A 311 -5.17 8.12 9.17
N ILE A 312 -5.62 8.82 8.14
CA ILE A 312 -5.55 8.38 6.75
C ILE A 312 -4.21 8.82 6.18
N ILE A 313 -3.40 7.89 5.74
CA ILE A 313 -2.04 8.16 5.26
C ILE A 313 -2.00 7.94 3.75
N GLY A 314 -1.65 8.98 3.01
CA GLY A 314 -1.62 8.96 1.56
C GLY A 314 -0.32 9.52 0.98
N MET A 315 0.13 8.95 -0.15
CA MET A 315 1.24 9.44 -0.96
C MET A 315 0.87 9.41 -2.43
N LEU A 316 1.34 10.40 -3.21
CA LEU A 316 1.08 10.46 -4.65
C LEU A 316 1.87 9.38 -5.40
N THR A 317 1.35 9.00 -6.54
CA THR A 317 2.04 8.15 -7.53
C THR A 317 2.52 8.99 -8.70
N LEU A 318 3.39 8.44 -9.55
CA LEU A 318 3.85 9.14 -10.76
C LEU A 318 2.73 9.52 -11.74
N LYS A 319 1.57 8.86 -11.66
CA LYS A 319 0.37 9.19 -12.45
C LYS A 319 -0.61 10.10 -11.71
N SER A 320 -0.15 10.81 -10.69
CA SER A 320 -0.94 11.74 -9.88
C SER A 320 -2.12 11.12 -9.11
N GLY A 321 -2.30 9.79 -9.14
CA GLY A 321 -3.21 9.09 -8.23
C GLY A 321 -2.59 8.95 -6.83
N GLY A 322 -3.39 8.59 -5.84
CA GLY A 322 -2.95 8.38 -4.45
C GLY A 322 -2.81 6.90 -4.08
N LEU A 323 -1.72 6.55 -3.39
CA LEU A 323 -1.61 5.36 -2.56
C LEU A 323 -2.15 5.71 -1.18
N ILE A 324 -3.28 5.15 -0.79
CA ILE A 324 -4.00 5.53 0.41
C ILE A 324 -4.11 4.35 1.37
N ALA A 325 -3.42 4.43 2.49
CA ALA A 325 -3.57 3.51 3.60
C ALA A 325 -4.65 4.04 4.55
N VAL A 326 -5.64 3.22 4.84
CA VAL A 326 -6.79 3.58 5.68
C VAL A 326 -7.24 2.38 6.49
N SER A 327 -7.78 2.63 7.64
CA SER A 327 -8.36 1.59 8.48
C SER A 327 -9.89 1.58 8.39
N MET A 328 -10.47 0.38 8.43
CA MET A 328 -11.91 0.15 8.44
C MET A 328 -12.27 -0.81 9.56
N THR A 329 -13.06 -0.35 10.50
CA THR A 329 -13.63 -1.23 11.54
C THR A 329 -14.87 -1.92 11.01
N ASP A 330 -14.84 -3.26 10.98
CA ASP A 330 -15.99 -4.12 10.70
C ASP A 330 -16.65 -4.54 12.01
N THR A 331 -17.96 -4.40 12.07
CA THR A 331 -18.74 -4.85 13.22
C THR A 331 -19.86 -5.77 12.76
N SER A 332 -19.82 -7.02 13.20
CA SER A 332 -20.92 -7.98 13.05
C SER A 332 -21.80 -7.96 14.30
N ILE A 333 -23.09 -7.71 14.13
CA ILE A 333 -24.09 -7.75 15.20
C ILE A 333 -25.00 -8.94 14.91
N ILE A 334 -24.93 -9.95 15.78
CA ILE A 334 -25.70 -11.19 15.65
C ILE A 334 -26.75 -11.22 16.77
N LYS A 335 -28.01 -11.45 16.41
CA LYS A 335 -29.12 -11.51 17.37
C LYS A 335 -29.96 -12.77 17.13
N PRO A 336 -30.33 -13.51 18.20
CA PRO A 336 -31.34 -14.55 18.10
C PRO A 336 -32.69 -13.90 17.77
N THR A 337 -33.53 -14.61 16.99
CA THR A 337 -34.88 -14.12 16.62
C THR A 337 -35.99 -14.78 17.43
N THR A 338 -35.68 -15.82 18.19
CA THR A 338 -36.62 -16.56 19.00
C THR A 338 -36.31 -16.35 20.49
N ARG A 339 -37.32 -16.06 21.29
CA ARG A 339 -37.18 -15.89 22.76
C ARG A 339 -36.62 -17.18 23.37
N GLY A 340 -35.67 -17.04 24.26
CA GLY A 340 -35.01 -18.16 24.93
C GLY A 340 -33.91 -18.87 24.13
N SER A 341 -33.69 -18.47 22.84
CA SER A 341 -32.56 -18.97 22.08
C SER A 341 -31.29 -18.13 22.34
N ALA A 342 -30.14 -18.73 22.03
CA ALA A 342 -28.83 -18.10 22.17
C ALA A 342 -28.01 -18.25 20.89
N VAL A 343 -27.17 -17.29 20.61
CA VAL A 343 -26.14 -17.41 19.57
C VAL A 343 -24.81 -17.81 20.17
N SER A 344 -24.15 -18.79 19.53
CA SER A 344 -22.87 -19.32 19.98
C SER A 344 -21.74 -18.85 19.08
N VAL A 345 -20.55 -18.66 19.65
CA VAL A 345 -19.30 -18.45 18.90
C VAL A 345 -18.64 -19.79 18.62
N THR A 346 -18.20 -19.98 17.39
CA THR A 346 -17.53 -21.20 16.94
C THR A 346 -16.02 -21.02 16.89
N GLU A 347 -15.57 -19.83 16.46
CA GLU A 347 -14.17 -19.49 16.32
C GLU A 347 -13.45 -19.44 17.66
N LYS A 348 -12.25 -20.00 17.71
CA LYS A 348 -11.46 -20.08 18.94
C LYS A 348 -11.13 -18.71 19.52
N GLU A 349 -10.68 -17.79 18.69
CA GLU A 349 -10.36 -16.43 19.11
C GLU A 349 -11.59 -15.71 19.67
N GLN A 350 -12.74 -15.88 19.02
CA GLN A 350 -14.00 -15.31 19.49
C GLN A 350 -14.41 -15.87 20.86
N LYS A 351 -14.26 -17.19 21.08
CA LYS A 351 -14.54 -17.83 22.38
C LYS A 351 -13.64 -17.28 23.48
N LEU A 352 -12.35 -17.12 23.18
CA LEU A 352 -11.38 -16.59 24.14
C LEU A 352 -11.64 -15.11 24.48
N LEU A 353 -12.10 -14.29 23.51
CA LEU A 353 -12.43 -12.90 23.75
C LEU A 353 -13.78 -12.73 24.46
N LEU A 354 -14.77 -13.52 24.12
CA LEU A 354 -16.09 -13.48 24.76
C LEU A 354 -16.05 -14.03 26.19
N ASN A 355 -15.09 -14.89 26.50
CA ASN A 355 -14.97 -15.62 27.76
C ASN A 355 -16.22 -16.46 28.12
N SER A 356 -16.99 -16.86 27.09
CA SER A 356 -18.16 -17.72 27.18
C SER A 356 -18.39 -18.44 25.85
N ARG A 357 -19.39 -19.36 25.84
CA ARG A 357 -19.74 -20.10 24.61
C ARG A 357 -20.73 -19.35 23.72
N GLY A 358 -21.44 -18.35 24.24
CA GLY A 358 -22.46 -17.63 23.50
C GLY A 358 -23.22 -16.64 24.37
N SER A 359 -24.32 -16.10 23.83
CA SER A 359 -25.17 -15.10 24.50
C SER A 359 -26.62 -15.24 24.03
N SER A 360 -27.58 -15.12 24.96
CA SER A 360 -29.02 -15.03 24.66
C SER A 360 -29.45 -13.64 24.19
N THR A 361 -28.69 -12.59 24.51
CA THR A 361 -28.98 -11.21 24.08
C THR A 361 -28.41 -10.92 22.69
N GLY A 362 -27.48 -11.75 22.21
CA GLY A 362 -26.75 -11.57 20.95
C GLY A 362 -25.30 -11.21 21.16
N LEU A 363 -24.58 -11.04 20.06
CA LEU A 363 -23.13 -10.85 20.02
C LEU A 363 -22.77 -9.64 19.16
N LYS A 364 -21.74 -8.92 19.59
CA LYS A 364 -21.06 -7.89 18.83
C LYS A 364 -19.61 -8.28 18.64
N ILE A 365 -19.20 -8.49 17.39
CA ILE A 365 -17.84 -8.90 17.02
C ILE A 365 -17.23 -7.73 16.23
N LYS A 366 -16.05 -7.28 16.63
CA LYS A 366 -15.32 -6.23 15.93
C LYS A 366 -14.02 -6.75 15.34
N TYR A 367 -13.77 -6.38 14.09
CA TYR A 367 -12.50 -6.56 13.39
C TYR A 367 -11.96 -5.21 12.94
N GLU A 368 -10.67 -5.12 12.81
CA GLU A 368 -9.98 -4.01 12.17
C GLU A 368 -9.37 -4.48 10.85
N ASN A 369 -9.63 -3.74 9.80
CA ASN A 369 -9.03 -3.96 8.48
C ASN A 369 -8.08 -2.82 8.18
N MET A 370 -6.84 -3.14 7.89
CA MET A 370 -5.87 -2.21 7.31
C MET A 370 -5.93 -2.40 5.79
N LEU A 371 -6.31 -1.33 5.07
CA LEU A 371 -6.59 -1.38 3.63
C LEU A 371 -5.66 -0.41 2.90
N LEU A 372 -5.12 -0.85 1.76
CA LEU A 372 -4.37 -0.01 0.83
C LEU A 372 -5.16 0.15 -0.46
N PHE A 373 -5.53 1.38 -0.78
CA PHE A 373 -6.18 1.72 -2.05
C PHE A 373 -5.24 2.49 -2.98
N TYR A 374 -5.37 2.24 -4.27
CA TYR A 374 -5.03 3.22 -5.30
C TYR A 374 -6.29 4.01 -5.63
N VAL A 375 -6.20 5.33 -5.47
CA VAL A 375 -7.29 6.25 -5.79
C VAL A 375 -6.85 7.14 -6.95
N PRO A 376 -7.47 7.06 -8.13
CA PRO A 376 -7.10 7.90 -9.27
C PRO A 376 -7.48 9.36 -9.05
N VAL A 377 -7.00 10.24 -9.92
CA VAL A 377 -7.42 11.64 -9.94
C VAL A 377 -8.89 11.78 -10.37
N SER A 378 -9.53 12.84 -9.90
CA SER A 378 -10.90 13.17 -10.30
C SER A 378 -10.96 13.40 -11.81
N GLY A 379 -12.02 12.92 -12.45
CA GLY A 379 -12.19 12.97 -13.91
C GLY A 379 -11.42 11.91 -14.70
N SER A 380 -10.63 11.07 -14.06
CA SER A 380 -9.99 9.92 -14.71
C SER A 380 -11.00 8.82 -15.02
N ASN A 381 -10.77 8.08 -16.11
CA ASN A 381 -11.51 6.85 -16.43
C ASN A 381 -11.03 5.65 -15.58
N GLU A 382 -9.95 5.79 -14.82
CA GLU A 382 -9.47 4.73 -13.93
C GLU A 382 -10.39 4.55 -12.73
N LYS A 383 -10.50 3.30 -12.26
CA LYS A 383 -11.28 2.96 -11.07
C LYS A 383 -10.40 2.86 -9.84
N ILE A 384 -10.97 3.10 -8.67
CA ILE A 384 -10.35 2.82 -7.38
C ILE A 384 -10.04 1.32 -7.29
N ARG A 385 -8.83 0.97 -6.86
CA ARG A 385 -8.40 -0.44 -6.71
C ARG A 385 -7.95 -0.69 -5.28
N LEU A 386 -8.40 -1.79 -4.69
CA LEU A 386 -7.80 -2.30 -3.47
C LEU A 386 -6.51 -3.05 -3.84
N LEU A 387 -5.38 -2.59 -3.31
CA LEU A 387 -4.06 -3.17 -3.57
C LEU A 387 -3.62 -4.12 -2.47
N GLY A 388 -4.16 -3.97 -1.26
CA GLY A 388 -3.78 -4.78 -0.13
C GLY A 388 -4.80 -4.70 0.99
N ALA A 389 -4.87 -5.76 1.81
CA ALA A 389 -5.73 -5.84 2.97
C ALA A 389 -5.16 -6.77 4.03
N SER A 390 -5.21 -6.34 5.29
CA SER A 390 -4.93 -7.19 6.46
C SER A 390 -6.04 -7.00 7.48
N GLN A 391 -6.50 -8.08 8.11
CA GLN A 391 -7.57 -8.06 9.10
C GLN A 391 -7.13 -8.67 10.42
N GLY A 392 -7.56 -8.08 11.52
CA GLY A 392 -7.41 -8.64 12.86
C GLY A 392 -8.65 -8.46 13.71
N ILE A 393 -8.92 -9.43 14.60
CA ILE A 393 -10.03 -9.34 15.54
C ILE A 393 -9.68 -8.36 16.67
N LEU A 394 -10.64 -7.49 17.05
CA LEU A 394 -10.46 -6.55 18.15
C LEU A 394 -11.24 -6.94 19.40
N SER A 395 -12.46 -7.40 19.25
CA SER A 395 -13.27 -7.73 20.42
C SER A 395 -14.49 -8.59 20.06
N VAL A 396 -14.94 -9.37 21.06
CA VAL A 396 -16.24 -10.06 21.05
C VAL A 396 -16.93 -9.75 22.36
N LYS A 397 -18.17 -9.26 22.31
CA LYS A 397 -18.96 -8.89 23.49
C LYS A 397 -20.39 -9.37 23.31
N ALA A 398 -21.02 -9.82 24.43
CA ALA A 398 -22.45 -9.99 24.46
C ALA A 398 -23.13 -8.62 24.31
N LEU A 399 -24.29 -8.59 23.66
CA LEU A 399 -25.13 -7.40 23.65
C LEU A 399 -25.78 -7.24 25.03
N LYS A 400 -26.00 -6.02 25.43
CA LYS A 400 -26.74 -5.68 26.67
C LYS A 400 -28.23 -5.81 26.43
#